data_497925d95ea8d1354ba6e050dc5ab7f1
#
_entry.id   497925d95ea8d1354ba6e050dc5ab7f1
#
_cell.length_a   1.000
_cell.length_b   1.000
_cell.length_c   1.000
_cell.angle_alpha   90.00
_cell.angle_beta   90.00
_cell.angle_gamma   90.00
#
_symmetry.space_group_name_H-M   'P 1'
#
loop_
_entity.id
_entity.type
_entity.pdbx_description
1 polymer ?
#
loop_
_entity_poly.entity_id
_entity_poly.type
_entity_poly.pdbx_seq_one_letter_code
_entity_poly.pdbx_strand_id
1 'polypeptide(L)'
;MHSRTLIKNAIIVNEGRTFVGSLVIDDDRIEEIIEGKDVKPQLPPDSVIDAEGCYLLPGVIDEHVHFRDPGLTAKGTFYTESRAAAAGGVTTVIDMPNTVPPTVTKERLLQKIELAQQQSLVNFGFFLGATPDNAARLRDVNPRLVAGIKLFMGSSTGELQVEDKPTLRTIFEQSKLPIMVHCEDTPMIMAKMKEYKEKYGQDPHVRYHPEIRPAEACVKSTKEAIALAREFDVKLHVAHITTAAELDLFDPNDKQITAEACLPHLMFANEDYERLGARIKCN
;
A
#
# COMPACT_ATOMS: atom_id res chain seq x y z
N MET A 1 2.60 -2.26 33.51
CA MET A 1 1.76 -1.35 34.30
C MET A 1 0.54 -1.03 33.48
N HIS A 2 -0.63 -1.18 34.02
CA HIS A 2 -1.88 -0.78 33.38
C HIS A 2 -1.91 0.75 33.30
N SER A 3 -2.25 1.31 32.14
CA SER A 3 -2.23 2.76 31.90
C SER A 3 -3.51 3.22 31.21
N ARG A 4 -4.23 4.13 31.86
CA ARG A 4 -5.47 4.71 31.35
C ARG A 4 -5.26 6.17 30.99
N THR A 5 -5.48 6.51 29.74
CA THR A 5 -5.33 7.87 29.20
C THR A 5 -6.67 8.43 28.76
N LEU A 6 -7.03 9.63 29.25
CA LEU A 6 -8.16 10.41 28.77
C LEU A 6 -7.69 11.48 27.80
N ILE A 7 -8.18 11.43 26.55
CA ILE A 7 -8.09 12.53 25.59
C ILE A 7 -9.43 13.28 25.64
N LYS A 8 -9.45 14.48 26.22
CA LYS A 8 -10.69 15.23 26.45
C LYS A 8 -10.90 16.40 25.48
N ASN A 9 -12.17 16.78 25.31
CA ASN A 9 -12.60 17.98 24.58
C ASN A 9 -12.19 18.03 23.10
N ALA A 10 -11.90 16.89 22.47
CA ALA A 10 -11.55 16.80 21.06
C ALA A 10 -12.78 16.95 20.15
N ILE A 11 -12.55 17.38 18.91
CA ILE A 11 -13.51 17.24 17.81
C ILE A 11 -13.28 15.86 17.21
N ILE A 12 -14.08 14.88 17.63
CA ILE A 12 -13.94 13.50 17.18
C ILE A 12 -14.58 13.34 15.80
N VAL A 13 -13.82 12.78 14.85
CA VAL A 13 -14.27 12.44 13.49
C VAL A 13 -14.14 10.94 13.31
N ASN A 14 -15.27 10.23 13.27
CA ASN A 14 -15.31 8.78 13.13
C ASN A 14 -16.62 8.33 12.50
N GLU A 15 -16.57 7.34 11.60
CA GLU A 15 -17.75 6.70 10.98
C GLU A 15 -18.79 7.70 10.41
N GLY A 16 -18.29 8.73 9.70
CA GLY A 16 -19.13 9.75 9.07
C GLY A 16 -19.75 10.78 10.03
N ARG A 17 -19.40 10.73 11.32
CA ARG A 17 -19.86 11.67 12.36
C ARG A 17 -18.72 12.60 12.78
N THR A 18 -19.11 13.85 13.12
CA THR A 18 -18.22 14.83 13.74
C THR A 18 -18.90 15.39 14.97
N PHE A 19 -18.28 15.28 16.13
CA PHE A 19 -18.85 15.74 17.41
C PHE A 19 -17.76 16.10 18.41
N VAL A 20 -18.06 16.94 19.38
CA VAL A 20 -17.16 17.21 20.51
C VAL A 20 -17.31 16.07 21.52
N GLY A 21 -16.17 15.54 21.96
CA GLY A 21 -16.16 14.41 22.89
C GLY A 21 -14.80 14.14 23.49
N SER A 22 -14.76 13.06 24.26
CA SER A 22 -13.56 12.56 24.92
C SER A 22 -13.39 11.07 24.63
N LEU A 23 -12.14 10.61 24.58
CA LEU A 23 -11.76 9.23 24.34
C LEU A 23 -10.98 8.70 25.54
N VAL A 24 -11.36 7.55 26.05
CA VAL A 24 -10.61 6.82 27.08
C VAL A 24 -9.86 5.68 26.41
N ILE A 25 -8.56 5.66 26.56
CA ILE A 25 -7.68 4.58 26.13
C ILE A 25 -7.23 3.83 27.37
N ASP A 26 -7.41 2.51 27.36
CA ASP A 26 -6.96 1.60 28.39
C ASP A 26 -5.91 0.66 27.80
N ASP A 27 -4.63 0.87 28.19
CA ASP A 27 -3.45 0.28 27.56
C ASP A 27 -3.42 0.49 26.04
N ASP A 28 -3.78 -0.53 25.25
CA ASP A 28 -3.77 -0.53 23.79
C ASP A 28 -5.18 -0.51 23.15
N ARG A 29 -6.23 -0.27 23.98
CA ARG A 29 -7.62 -0.33 23.54
C ARG A 29 -8.38 0.96 23.79
N ILE A 30 -9.26 1.31 22.86
CA ILE A 30 -10.28 2.30 23.08
C ILE A 30 -11.32 1.66 24.00
N GLU A 31 -11.46 2.20 25.22
CA GLU A 31 -12.42 1.70 26.21
C GLU A 31 -13.77 2.43 26.10
N GLU A 32 -13.72 3.76 25.97
CA GLU A 32 -14.93 4.57 26.02
C GLU A 32 -14.81 5.78 25.09
N ILE A 33 -15.91 6.11 24.40
CA ILE A 33 -16.07 7.36 23.66
C ILE A 33 -17.24 8.11 24.30
N ILE A 34 -17.02 9.30 24.85
CA ILE A 34 -17.99 10.07 25.61
C ILE A 34 -18.28 11.37 24.84
N GLU A 35 -19.52 11.55 24.37
CA GLU A 35 -19.93 12.77 23.68
C GLU A 35 -20.19 13.90 24.69
N GLY A 36 -19.75 15.11 24.35
CA GLY A 36 -19.91 16.31 25.14
C GLY A 36 -18.61 16.96 25.57
N LYS A 37 -18.69 18.19 26.05
CA LYS A 37 -17.56 18.96 26.59
C LYS A 37 -17.44 18.70 28.10
N ASP A 38 -16.21 18.66 28.62
CA ASP A 38 -15.88 18.49 30.04
C ASP A 38 -16.50 17.26 30.71
N VAL A 39 -16.74 16.21 29.93
CA VAL A 39 -17.30 14.95 30.42
C VAL A 39 -16.27 14.16 31.23
N LYS A 40 -16.75 13.41 32.20
CA LYS A 40 -15.89 12.58 33.07
C LYS A 40 -16.03 11.11 32.69
N PRO A 41 -14.89 10.38 32.60
CA PRO A 41 -14.93 8.94 32.38
C PRO A 41 -15.47 8.21 33.62
N GLN A 42 -15.91 6.98 33.43
CA GLN A 42 -16.43 6.13 34.52
C GLN A 42 -15.38 5.83 35.60
N LEU A 43 -14.12 5.62 35.16
CA LEU A 43 -12.99 5.38 36.04
C LEU A 43 -11.94 6.50 35.89
N PRO A 44 -11.21 6.84 36.93
CA PRO A 44 -10.20 7.90 36.88
C PRO A 44 -9.07 7.53 35.93
N PRO A 45 -8.60 8.45 35.05
CA PRO A 45 -7.45 8.23 34.19
C PRO A 45 -6.14 8.47 34.96
N ASP A 46 -5.07 7.77 34.54
CA ASP A 46 -3.70 8.00 35.02
C ASP A 46 -3.07 9.23 34.35
N SER A 47 -3.50 9.53 33.11
CA SER A 47 -3.03 10.69 32.36
C SER A 47 -4.18 11.37 31.61
N VAL A 48 -4.05 12.68 31.39
CA VAL A 48 -5.05 13.48 30.69
C VAL A 48 -4.37 14.33 29.61
N ILE A 49 -4.90 14.26 28.39
CA ILE A 49 -4.52 15.14 27.28
C ILE A 49 -5.73 16.03 26.98
N ASP A 50 -5.58 17.34 27.10
CA ASP A 50 -6.61 18.27 26.68
C ASP A 50 -6.43 18.61 25.20
N ALA A 51 -7.35 18.13 24.37
CA ALA A 51 -7.34 18.27 22.93
C ALA A 51 -8.36 19.33 22.44
N GLU A 52 -8.71 20.29 23.28
CA GLU A 52 -9.66 21.36 22.92
C GLU A 52 -9.21 22.09 21.64
N GLY A 53 -10.10 22.12 20.64
CA GLY A 53 -9.85 22.72 19.33
C GLY A 53 -9.09 21.81 18.33
N CYS A 54 -8.67 20.62 18.76
CA CYS A 54 -8.02 19.64 17.87
C CYS A 54 -9.03 18.63 17.37
N TYR A 55 -8.81 18.18 16.12
CA TYR A 55 -9.50 17.02 15.58
C TYR A 55 -8.84 15.73 16.08
N LEU A 56 -9.68 14.77 16.48
CA LEU A 56 -9.25 13.42 16.85
C LEU A 56 -9.83 12.43 15.84
N LEU A 57 -8.94 11.76 15.13
CA LEU A 57 -9.28 10.77 14.11
C LEU A 57 -8.65 9.42 14.48
N PRO A 58 -9.23 8.30 13.99
CA PRO A 58 -8.51 7.02 13.98
C PRO A 58 -7.16 7.17 13.29
N GLY A 59 -6.14 6.46 13.78
CA GLY A 59 -4.84 6.44 13.12
C GLY A 59 -4.96 5.88 11.70
N VAL A 60 -4.29 6.52 10.74
CA VAL A 60 -4.31 6.09 9.34
C VAL A 60 -3.59 4.76 9.17
N ILE A 61 -4.17 3.88 8.36
CA ILE A 61 -3.53 2.64 7.90
C ILE A 61 -3.09 2.88 6.46
N ASP A 62 -1.78 2.80 6.21
CA ASP A 62 -1.21 2.85 4.86
C ASP A 62 -0.88 1.42 4.41
N GLU A 63 -1.70 0.90 3.51
CA GLU A 63 -1.57 -0.48 3.03
C GLU A 63 -0.52 -0.67 1.93
N HIS A 64 0.15 0.40 1.49
CA HIS A 64 1.10 0.31 0.40
C HIS A 64 2.36 1.16 0.65
N VAL A 65 3.29 0.63 1.41
CA VAL A 65 4.59 1.30 1.63
C VAL A 65 5.77 0.48 1.12
N HIS A 66 6.87 1.18 0.83
CA HIS A 66 8.15 0.60 0.46
C HIS A 66 9.23 1.13 1.41
N PHE A 67 9.37 0.55 2.57
CA PHE A 67 10.40 0.96 3.55
C PHE A 67 11.82 0.56 3.15
N ARG A 68 11.96 -0.27 2.11
CA ARG A 68 13.24 -0.60 1.48
C ARG A 68 14.20 -1.44 2.33
N ASP A 69 13.77 -1.87 3.48
CA ASP A 69 14.53 -2.67 4.43
C ASP A 69 13.97 -4.12 4.45
N PRO A 70 14.81 -5.13 4.27
CA PRO A 70 16.28 -5.13 4.18
C PRO A 70 16.84 -4.76 2.80
N GLY A 71 18.11 -4.39 2.79
CA GLY A 71 18.98 -4.40 1.62
C GLY A 71 18.98 -3.15 0.73
N LEU A 72 18.00 -2.27 0.83
CA LEU A 72 17.93 -1.00 0.10
C LEU A 72 17.95 0.20 1.05
N THR A 73 18.63 0.06 2.17
CA THR A 73 18.60 0.97 3.34
C THR A 73 19.15 2.37 3.07
N ALA A 74 19.86 2.58 1.95
CA ALA A 74 20.23 3.92 1.49
C ALA A 74 19.01 4.76 1.07
N LYS A 75 17.84 4.12 0.80
CA LYS A 75 16.59 4.80 0.45
C LYS A 75 15.66 5.00 1.65
N GLY A 76 15.71 4.11 2.63
CA GLY A 76 14.87 4.13 3.82
C GLY A 76 15.05 2.87 4.65
N THR A 77 14.66 2.93 5.92
CA THR A 77 14.71 1.82 6.88
C THR A 77 13.41 1.77 7.68
N PHE A 78 13.12 0.65 8.37
CA PHE A 78 12.01 0.62 9.32
C PHE A 78 12.13 1.71 10.38
N TYR A 79 13.36 2.03 10.81
CA TYR A 79 13.61 3.08 11.79
C TYR A 79 13.21 4.48 11.27
N THR A 80 13.63 4.86 10.07
CA THR A 80 13.38 6.21 9.53
C THR A 80 11.95 6.36 9.03
N GLU A 81 11.46 5.40 8.25
CA GLU A 81 10.16 5.51 7.56
C GLU A 81 8.98 5.35 8.53
N SER A 82 9.09 4.51 9.56
CA SER A 82 8.03 4.40 10.57
C SER A 82 7.88 5.68 11.41
N ARG A 83 8.97 6.43 11.60
CA ARG A 83 8.91 7.76 12.24
C ARG A 83 8.28 8.81 11.34
N ALA A 84 8.59 8.76 10.06
CA ALA A 84 7.93 9.62 9.08
C ALA A 84 6.41 9.32 9.01
N ALA A 85 6.04 8.04 9.01
CA ALA A 85 4.66 7.58 9.08
C ALA A 85 3.94 8.13 10.32
N ALA A 86 4.53 7.93 11.51
CA ALA A 86 3.97 8.44 12.78
C ALA A 86 3.82 9.96 12.78
N ALA A 87 4.81 10.70 12.26
CA ALA A 87 4.75 12.16 12.14
C ALA A 87 3.62 12.64 11.21
N GLY A 88 3.24 11.81 10.22
CA GLY A 88 2.10 12.05 9.32
C GLY A 88 0.75 11.55 9.85
N GLY A 89 0.70 10.94 11.05
CA GLY A 89 -0.53 10.37 11.61
C GLY A 89 -0.85 8.96 11.12
N VAL A 90 0.09 8.32 10.41
CA VAL A 90 -0.03 6.91 10.01
C VAL A 90 0.42 6.04 11.18
N THR A 91 -0.47 5.19 11.67
CA THR A 91 -0.22 4.35 12.86
C THR A 91 -0.01 2.88 12.52
N THR A 92 -0.31 2.49 11.28
CA THR A 92 -0.13 1.13 10.77
C THR A 92 0.31 1.18 9.32
N VAL A 93 1.28 0.35 8.95
CA VAL A 93 1.79 0.25 7.58
C VAL A 93 1.81 -1.20 7.11
N ILE A 94 1.64 -1.43 5.80
CA ILE A 94 1.83 -2.74 5.20
C ILE A 94 2.90 -2.62 4.11
N ASP A 95 4.06 -3.23 4.37
CA ASP A 95 5.24 -3.07 3.53
C ASP A 95 5.35 -4.14 2.43
N MET A 96 5.83 -3.70 1.27
CA MET A 96 5.93 -4.47 0.04
C MET A 96 7.13 -5.43 0.03
N PRO A 97 7.04 -6.55 -0.75
CA PRO A 97 8.05 -7.61 -0.73
C PRO A 97 9.30 -7.32 -1.55
N ASN A 98 9.36 -6.25 -2.34
CA ASN A 98 10.48 -5.95 -3.25
C ASN A 98 11.67 -5.31 -2.55
N THR A 99 12.24 -6.05 -1.62
CA THR A 99 13.47 -5.77 -0.85
C THR A 99 14.64 -6.62 -1.38
N VAL A 100 15.83 -6.50 -0.78
CA VAL A 100 16.99 -7.32 -1.13
C VAL A 100 17.54 -8.00 0.13
N PRO A 101 17.32 -9.31 0.27
CA PRO A 101 16.59 -10.21 -0.63
C PRO A 101 15.06 -9.93 -0.60
N PRO A 102 14.33 -10.39 -1.65
CA PRO A 102 12.88 -10.21 -1.70
C PRO A 102 12.16 -11.11 -0.68
N THR A 103 10.99 -10.65 -0.21
CA THR A 103 10.17 -11.36 0.77
C THR A 103 9.22 -12.34 0.05
N VAL A 104 9.74 -13.47 -0.40
CA VAL A 104 9.02 -14.47 -1.21
C VAL A 104 8.96 -15.85 -0.56
N THR A 105 9.55 -16.02 0.62
CA THR A 105 9.48 -17.24 1.41
C THR A 105 9.10 -16.97 2.86
N LYS A 106 8.64 -17.98 3.58
CA LYS A 106 8.33 -17.89 5.01
C LYS A 106 9.53 -17.42 5.84
N GLU A 107 10.71 -17.93 5.54
CA GLU A 107 11.96 -17.60 6.25
C GLU A 107 12.29 -16.11 6.09
N ARG A 108 12.19 -15.58 4.86
CA ARG A 108 12.43 -14.16 4.56
C ARG A 108 11.38 -13.26 5.23
N LEU A 109 10.13 -13.71 5.25
CA LEU A 109 9.06 -13.01 5.95
C LEU A 109 9.34 -12.93 7.46
N LEU A 110 9.72 -14.05 8.10
CA LEU A 110 10.03 -14.06 9.53
C LEU A 110 11.23 -13.17 9.88
N GLN A 111 12.28 -13.18 9.07
CA GLN A 111 13.44 -12.28 9.22
C GLN A 111 13.01 -10.81 9.14
N LYS A 112 12.12 -10.47 8.19
CA LYS A 112 11.61 -9.11 8.00
C LYS A 112 10.71 -8.67 9.17
N ILE A 113 9.87 -9.58 9.70
CA ILE A 113 9.06 -9.36 10.90
C ILE A 113 9.98 -9.03 12.10
N GLU A 114 11.01 -9.83 12.33
CA GLU A 114 11.95 -9.62 13.43
C GLU A 114 12.66 -8.26 13.32
N LEU A 115 13.10 -7.90 12.11
CA LEU A 115 13.72 -6.59 11.84
C LEU A 115 12.77 -5.43 12.15
N ALA A 116 11.52 -5.53 11.70
CA ALA A 116 10.51 -4.50 11.95
C ALA A 116 10.14 -4.39 13.44
N GLN A 117 10.05 -5.51 14.16
CA GLN A 117 9.82 -5.53 15.62
C GLN A 117 10.86 -4.74 16.41
N GLN A 118 12.11 -4.73 15.92
CA GLN A 118 13.21 -4.02 16.59
C GLN A 118 13.25 -2.52 16.27
N GLN A 119 12.68 -2.08 15.13
CA GLN A 119 12.94 -0.75 14.58
C GLN A 119 11.68 0.09 14.34
N SER A 120 10.52 -0.53 14.09
CA SER A 120 9.32 0.21 13.73
C SER A 120 8.68 0.89 14.94
N LEU A 121 8.32 2.17 14.77
CA LEU A 121 7.57 2.95 15.76
C LEU A 121 6.05 2.74 15.62
N VAL A 122 5.57 2.30 14.43
CA VAL A 122 4.15 2.09 14.15
C VAL A 122 3.86 0.59 13.99
N ASN A 123 2.59 0.21 14.03
CA ASN A 123 2.19 -1.15 13.71
C ASN A 123 2.56 -1.49 12.27
N PHE A 124 2.86 -2.75 12.00
CA PHE A 124 3.29 -3.16 10.67
C PHE A 124 2.70 -4.51 10.26
N GLY A 125 2.51 -4.65 8.97
CA GLY A 125 2.20 -5.90 8.28
C GLY A 125 3.02 -6.02 7.00
N PHE A 126 2.91 -7.15 6.31
CA PHE A 126 3.67 -7.45 5.10
C PHE A 126 2.82 -8.14 4.06
N PHE A 127 3.17 -7.90 2.79
CA PHE A 127 2.79 -8.76 1.69
C PHE A 127 3.88 -9.79 1.40
N LEU A 128 3.47 -11.01 1.03
CA LEU A 128 4.37 -12.00 0.44
C LEU A 128 4.40 -11.82 -1.08
N GLY A 129 5.58 -11.75 -1.68
CA GLY A 129 5.71 -11.65 -3.13
C GLY A 129 5.40 -12.97 -3.82
N ALA A 130 4.57 -12.94 -4.86
CA ALA A 130 4.36 -14.05 -5.77
C ALA A 130 5.48 -14.10 -6.82
N THR A 131 5.95 -15.31 -7.11
CA THR A 131 6.96 -15.61 -8.13
C THR A 131 6.63 -16.93 -8.82
N PRO A 132 7.23 -17.24 -9.98
CA PRO A 132 7.09 -18.57 -10.59
C PRO A 132 7.45 -19.71 -9.64
N ASP A 133 8.47 -19.52 -8.80
CA ASP A 133 8.99 -20.55 -7.91
C ASP A 133 8.07 -20.89 -6.73
N ASN A 134 7.26 -19.92 -6.27
CA ASN A 134 6.37 -20.12 -5.12
C ASN A 134 4.88 -20.22 -5.50
N ALA A 135 4.50 -19.96 -6.75
CA ALA A 135 3.12 -19.90 -7.23
C ALA A 135 2.28 -21.10 -6.78
N ALA A 136 2.79 -22.34 -6.97
CA ALA A 136 2.07 -23.57 -6.62
C ALA A 136 1.85 -23.78 -5.11
N ARG A 137 2.52 -23.00 -4.26
CA ARG A 137 2.46 -23.12 -2.78
C ARG A 137 1.79 -21.95 -2.08
N LEU A 138 1.21 -21.00 -2.81
CA LEU A 138 0.56 -19.84 -2.20
C LEU A 138 -0.64 -20.21 -1.31
N ARG A 139 -1.29 -21.36 -1.55
CA ARG A 139 -2.36 -21.89 -0.69
C ARG A 139 -1.91 -22.21 0.74
N ASP A 140 -0.61 -22.46 0.94
CA ASP A 140 -0.03 -22.86 2.22
C ASP A 140 0.42 -21.66 3.06
N VAL A 141 0.27 -20.44 2.55
CA VAL A 141 0.65 -19.21 3.25
C VAL A 141 -0.27 -18.99 4.46
N ASN A 142 0.35 -18.80 5.62
CA ASN A 142 -0.40 -18.55 6.85
C ASN A 142 -1.00 -17.12 6.84
N PRO A 143 -2.33 -16.99 6.86
CA PRO A 143 -3.01 -15.68 6.79
C PRO A 143 -2.79 -14.78 8.01
N ARG A 144 -2.24 -15.34 9.11
CA ARG A 144 -1.90 -14.55 10.31
C ARG A 144 -0.56 -13.83 10.21
N LEU A 145 0.24 -14.15 9.20
CA LEU A 145 1.58 -13.59 9.03
C LEU A 145 1.66 -12.54 7.93
N VAL A 146 0.68 -12.50 7.02
CA VAL A 146 0.69 -11.59 5.86
C VAL A 146 -0.69 -10.97 5.64
N ALA A 147 -0.70 -9.75 5.12
CA ALA A 147 -1.94 -9.06 4.71
C ALA A 147 -2.51 -9.65 3.41
N GLY A 148 -1.64 -10.16 2.54
CA GLY A 148 -2.00 -10.73 1.25
C GLY A 148 -0.78 -11.12 0.43
N ILE A 149 -1.03 -11.39 -0.84
CA ILE A 149 -0.02 -11.72 -1.84
C ILE A 149 0.20 -10.50 -2.72
N LYS A 150 1.46 -10.06 -2.90
CA LYS A 150 1.81 -9.02 -3.87
C LYS A 150 2.30 -9.65 -5.17
N LEU A 151 1.68 -9.27 -6.26
CA LEU A 151 2.01 -9.70 -7.61
C LEU A 151 2.41 -8.49 -8.46
N PHE A 152 3.52 -8.59 -9.17
CA PHE A 152 3.96 -7.59 -10.13
C PHE A 152 3.68 -8.09 -11.55
N MET A 153 2.56 -7.68 -12.13
CA MET A 153 2.19 -7.96 -13.51
C MET A 153 2.80 -6.90 -14.42
N GLY A 154 3.95 -7.25 -15.02
CA GLY A 154 4.66 -6.36 -15.92
C GLY A 154 5.71 -5.47 -15.27
N SER A 155 6.13 -4.45 -16.02
CA SER A 155 7.33 -3.64 -15.82
C SER A 155 7.35 -2.93 -14.46
N SER A 156 8.08 -3.48 -13.50
CA SER A 156 8.27 -2.94 -12.15
C SER A 156 9.75 -2.94 -11.78
N THR A 157 10.08 -2.44 -10.60
CA THR A 157 11.44 -2.48 -10.05
C THR A 157 11.73 -3.81 -9.37
N GLY A 158 12.85 -4.46 -9.74
CA GLY A 158 13.31 -5.73 -9.15
C GLY A 158 12.97 -6.96 -9.99
N GLU A 159 13.30 -8.15 -9.46
CA GLU A 159 13.20 -9.44 -10.16
C GLU A 159 11.89 -10.19 -9.87
N LEU A 160 10.85 -9.50 -9.36
CA LEU A 160 9.58 -10.11 -8.95
C LEU A 160 8.50 -10.09 -10.03
N GLN A 161 8.86 -9.80 -11.28
CA GLN A 161 7.91 -9.72 -12.38
C GLN A 161 7.39 -11.12 -12.77
N VAL A 162 6.08 -11.20 -12.98
CA VAL A 162 5.42 -12.39 -13.53
C VAL A 162 4.58 -11.96 -14.72
N GLU A 163 4.94 -12.46 -15.91
CA GLU A 163 4.31 -12.06 -17.17
C GLU A 163 3.71 -13.25 -17.94
N ASP A 164 4.21 -14.45 -17.65
CA ASP A 164 3.69 -15.63 -18.35
C ASP A 164 2.31 -16.03 -17.82
N LYS A 165 1.39 -16.25 -18.75
CA LYS A 165 -0.01 -16.55 -18.44
C LYS A 165 -0.22 -17.82 -17.60
N PRO A 166 0.48 -18.94 -17.84
CA PRO A 166 0.38 -20.12 -16.99
C PRO A 166 0.69 -19.84 -15.52
N THR A 167 1.78 -19.12 -15.23
CA THR A 167 2.15 -18.74 -13.86
C THR A 167 1.13 -17.79 -13.25
N LEU A 168 0.67 -16.77 -13.97
CA LEU A 168 -0.40 -15.87 -13.51
C LEU A 168 -1.64 -16.66 -13.11
N ARG A 169 -2.12 -17.56 -13.95
CA ARG A 169 -3.27 -18.44 -13.63
C ARG A 169 -3.03 -19.27 -12.37
N THR A 170 -1.85 -19.87 -12.25
CA THR A 170 -1.49 -20.66 -11.06
C THR A 170 -1.51 -19.80 -9.78
N ILE A 171 -1.00 -18.56 -9.83
CA ILE A 171 -1.01 -17.63 -8.69
C ILE A 171 -2.44 -17.35 -8.24
N PHE A 172 -3.33 -17.00 -9.16
CA PHE A 172 -4.73 -16.71 -8.84
C PHE A 172 -5.47 -17.97 -8.35
N GLU A 173 -5.27 -19.12 -8.98
CA GLU A 173 -5.89 -20.39 -8.58
C GLU A 173 -5.44 -20.85 -7.18
N GLN A 174 -4.16 -20.64 -6.84
CA GLN A 174 -3.59 -21.13 -5.59
C GLN A 174 -3.73 -20.15 -4.42
N SER A 175 -4.00 -18.86 -4.66
CA SER A 175 -4.13 -17.89 -3.58
C SER A 175 -5.47 -18.05 -2.85
N LYS A 176 -5.42 -18.14 -1.52
CA LYS A 176 -6.57 -18.02 -0.61
C LYS A 176 -6.63 -16.66 0.08
N LEU A 177 -5.66 -15.81 -0.21
CA LEU A 177 -5.51 -14.48 0.36
C LEU A 177 -5.78 -13.44 -0.71
N PRO A 178 -6.13 -12.20 -0.33
CA PRO A 178 -6.23 -11.11 -1.28
C PRO A 178 -4.93 -10.97 -2.09
N ILE A 179 -5.06 -10.74 -3.39
CA ILE A 179 -3.92 -10.44 -4.27
C ILE A 179 -3.90 -8.94 -4.52
N MET A 180 -2.81 -8.27 -4.17
CA MET A 180 -2.53 -6.90 -4.57
C MET A 180 -1.62 -6.91 -5.79
N VAL A 181 -2.03 -6.22 -6.87
CA VAL A 181 -1.31 -6.24 -8.15
C VAL A 181 -0.74 -4.88 -8.52
N HIS A 182 0.46 -4.87 -9.08
CA HIS A 182 0.95 -3.81 -9.95
C HIS A 182 0.64 -4.20 -11.39
N CYS A 183 0.01 -3.33 -12.17
CA CYS A 183 -0.51 -3.65 -13.48
C CYS A 183 0.06 -2.76 -14.57
N GLU A 184 0.96 -3.30 -15.40
CA GLU A 184 1.44 -2.67 -16.63
C GLU A 184 1.77 -3.73 -17.69
N ASP A 185 1.54 -3.41 -18.97
CA ASP A 185 1.86 -4.29 -20.10
C ASP A 185 3.30 -4.05 -20.55
N THR A 186 4.23 -4.89 -20.17
CA THR A 186 5.65 -4.78 -20.53
C THR A 186 5.90 -4.74 -22.04
N PRO A 187 5.29 -5.60 -22.87
CA PRO A 187 5.50 -5.53 -24.33
C PRO A 187 5.16 -4.16 -24.90
N MET A 188 4.09 -3.53 -24.45
CA MET A 188 3.69 -2.19 -24.91
C MET A 188 4.70 -1.13 -24.48
N ILE A 189 5.13 -1.16 -23.22
CA ILE A 189 6.14 -0.24 -22.70
C ILE A 189 7.47 -0.40 -23.42
N MET A 190 7.92 -1.64 -23.67
CA MET A 190 9.19 -1.90 -24.37
C MET A 190 9.14 -1.45 -25.83
N ALA A 191 8.01 -1.61 -26.51
CA ALA A 191 7.81 -1.10 -27.87
C ALA A 191 7.91 0.44 -27.90
N LYS A 192 7.24 1.11 -26.93
CA LYS A 192 7.30 2.58 -26.80
C LYS A 192 8.70 3.05 -26.42
N MET A 193 9.36 2.41 -25.49
CA MET A 193 10.75 2.72 -25.12
C MET A 193 11.70 2.62 -26.34
N LYS A 194 11.54 1.59 -27.16
CA LYS A 194 12.33 1.43 -28.39
C LYS A 194 12.06 2.59 -29.36
N GLU A 195 10.79 2.91 -29.64
CA GLU A 195 10.38 4.03 -30.49
C GLU A 195 11.04 5.35 -30.03
N TYR A 196 10.96 5.63 -28.72
CA TYR A 196 11.47 6.87 -28.16
C TYR A 196 13.01 6.92 -28.14
N LYS A 197 13.68 5.78 -27.94
CA LYS A 197 15.14 5.70 -28.07
C LYS A 197 15.61 5.92 -29.52
N GLU A 198 14.90 5.40 -30.48
CA GLU A 198 15.21 5.65 -31.92
C GLU A 198 15.03 7.12 -32.29
N LYS A 199 14.03 7.78 -31.71
CA LYS A 199 13.68 9.18 -32.03
C LYS A 199 14.54 10.21 -31.27
N TYR A 200 14.85 9.94 -30.01
CA TYR A 200 15.43 10.92 -29.09
C TYR A 200 16.79 10.50 -28.50
N GLY A 201 17.36 9.36 -28.91
CA GLY A 201 18.60 8.81 -28.38
C GLY A 201 18.39 7.82 -27.23
N GLN A 202 19.50 7.22 -26.76
CA GLN A 202 19.46 6.11 -25.81
C GLN A 202 18.88 6.46 -24.43
N ASP A 203 18.85 7.73 -24.07
CA ASP A 203 18.31 8.25 -22.82
C ASP A 203 17.25 9.34 -23.11
N PRO A 204 16.02 8.95 -23.49
CA PRO A 204 14.94 9.91 -23.73
C PRO A 204 14.68 10.75 -22.50
N HIS A 205 14.45 12.06 -22.67
CA HIS A 205 14.17 12.96 -21.56
C HIS A 205 12.98 12.49 -20.72
N VAL A 206 13.05 12.68 -19.42
CA VAL A 206 12.04 12.19 -18.45
C VAL A 206 10.62 12.66 -18.73
N ARG A 207 10.42 13.80 -19.41
CA ARG A 207 9.10 14.29 -19.83
C ARG A 207 8.32 13.30 -20.68
N TYR A 208 9.01 12.39 -21.37
CA TYR A 208 8.40 11.35 -22.19
C TYR A 208 7.99 10.10 -21.38
N HIS A 209 8.20 10.12 -20.07
CA HIS A 209 7.83 8.98 -19.22
C HIS A 209 6.37 8.56 -19.38
N PRO A 210 5.37 9.48 -19.38
CA PRO A 210 3.97 9.11 -19.56
C PRO A 210 3.63 8.53 -20.95
N GLU A 211 4.38 8.90 -21.97
CA GLU A 211 4.20 8.42 -23.33
C GLU A 211 4.86 7.06 -23.56
N ILE A 212 5.98 6.83 -22.86
CA ILE A 212 6.70 5.54 -22.87
C ILE A 212 5.94 4.49 -22.05
N ARG A 213 5.27 4.92 -20.97
CA ARG A 213 4.39 4.09 -20.12
C ARG A 213 2.95 4.59 -20.27
N PRO A 214 2.29 4.26 -21.39
CA PRO A 214 1.00 4.84 -21.73
C PRO A 214 -0.13 4.26 -20.87
N ALA A 215 -1.21 5.02 -20.72
CA ALA A 215 -2.41 4.62 -19.98
C ALA A 215 -2.97 3.27 -20.44
N GLU A 216 -2.89 2.97 -21.74
CA GLU A 216 -3.35 1.71 -22.33
C GLU A 216 -2.61 0.49 -21.77
N ALA A 217 -1.34 0.63 -21.36
CA ALA A 217 -0.58 -0.45 -20.74
C ALA A 217 -1.15 -0.81 -19.37
N CYS A 218 -1.53 0.19 -18.56
CA CYS A 218 -2.21 0.00 -17.28
C CYS A 218 -3.59 -0.64 -17.49
N VAL A 219 -4.43 -0.04 -18.33
CA VAL A 219 -5.81 -0.52 -18.61
C VAL A 219 -5.81 -1.97 -19.08
N LYS A 220 -4.89 -2.35 -19.98
CA LYS A 220 -4.81 -3.72 -20.51
C LYS A 220 -4.46 -4.71 -19.40
N SER A 221 -3.45 -4.43 -18.61
CA SER A 221 -2.99 -5.30 -17.53
C SER A 221 -4.04 -5.39 -16.40
N THR A 222 -4.66 -4.28 -16.03
CA THR A 222 -5.74 -4.23 -15.03
C THR A 222 -6.95 -5.07 -15.46
N LYS A 223 -7.36 -5.00 -16.74
CA LYS A 223 -8.43 -5.87 -17.27
C LYS A 223 -8.07 -7.35 -17.16
N GLU A 224 -6.83 -7.73 -17.45
CA GLU A 224 -6.38 -9.12 -17.32
C GLU A 224 -6.41 -9.58 -15.85
N ALA A 225 -5.94 -8.75 -14.91
CA ALA A 225 -5.99 -9.05 -13.48
C ALA A 225 -7.42 -9.23 -12.97
N ILE A 226 -8.34 -8.34 -13.37
CA ILE A 226 -9.77 -8.43 -13.03
C ILE A 226 -10.39 -9.72 -13.59
N ALA A 227 -10.08 -10.07 -14.83
CA ALA A 227 -10.60 -11.29 -15.45
C ALA A 227 -10.13 -12.55 -14.69
N LEU A 228 -8.85 -12.61 -14.31
CA LEU A 228 -8.31 -13.71 -13.51
C LEU A 228 -8.93 -13.76 -12.11
N ALA A 229 -9.10 -12.62 -11.45
CA ALA A 229 -9.71 -12.57 -10.12
C ALA A 229 -11.16 -13.09 -10.14
N ARG A 230 -11.91 -12.76 -11.16
CA ARG A 230 -13.29 -13.26 -11.34
C ARG A 230 -13.33 -14.74 -11.69
N GLU A 231 -12.42 -15.20 -12.55
CA GLU A 231 -12.35 -16.61 -12.94
C GLU A 231 -12.07 -17.54 -11.77
N PHE A 232 -11.17 -17.11 -10.86
CA PHE A 232 -10.73 -17.92 -9.72
C PHE A 232 -11.38 -17.53 -8.38
N ASP A 233 -12.33 -16.61 -8.39
CA ASP A 233 -13.05 -16.11 -7.19
C ASP A 233 -12.10 -15.59 -6.09
N VAL A 234 -11.09 -14.80 -6.47
CA VAL A 234 -10.08 -14.25 -5.58
C VAL A 234 -10.32 -12.76 -5.33
N LYS A 235 -10.15 -12.30 -4.10
CA LYS A 235 -10.13 -10.86 -3.79
C LYS A 235 -8.93 -10.20 -4.44
N LEU A 236 -9.18 -9.17 -5.24
CA LEU A 236 -8.17 -8.39 -5.94
C LEU A 236 -8.13 -6.96 -5.43
N HIS A 237 -6.92 -6.46 -5.23
CA HIS A 237 -6.67 -5.04 -5.01
C HIS A 237 -5.69 -4.53 -6.06
N VAL A 238 -6.11 -3.59 -6.90
CA VAL A 238 -5.25 -2.97 -7.92
C VAL A 238 -4.56 -1.75 -7.30
N ALA A 239 -3.23 -1.84 -7.21
CA ALA A 239 -2.42 -0.83 -6.55
C ALA A 239 -2.28 0.44 -7.41
N HIS A 240 -2.14 1.60 -6.74
CA HIS A 240 -1.73 2.89 -7.32
C HIS A 240 -2.33 3.21 -8.70
N ILE A 241 -3.65 3.20 -8.83
CA ILE A 241 -4.35 3.62 -10.06
C ILE A 241 -3.82 4.98 -10.51
N THR A 242 -3.30 5.01 -11.72
CA THR A 242 -2.55 6.14 -12.27
C THR A 242 -3.36 6.89 -13.34
N THR A 243 -4.35 6.22 -13.95
CA THR A 243 -5.07 6.74 -15.12
C THR A 243 -6.57 6.82 -14.87
N ALA A 244 -7.21 7.89 -15.38
CA ALA A 244 -8.66 8.02 -15.31
C ALA A 244 -9.40 6.89 -16.05
N ALA A 245 -8.80 6.35 -17.13
CA ALA A 245 -9.39 5.28 -17.92
C ALA A 245 -9.50 3.94 -17.18
N GLU A 246 -8.72 3.75 -16.10
CA GLU A 246 -8.86 2.56 -15.26
C GLU A 246 -10.05 2.65 -14.30
N LEU A 247 -10.50 3.85 -13.92
CA LEU A 247 -11.61 4.04 -12.98
C LEU A 247 -12.90 3.37 -13.46
N ASP A 248 -13.14 3.36 -14.78
CA ASP A 248 -14.32 2.74 -15.38
C ASP A 248 -14.33 1.19 -15.25
N LEU A 249 -13.23 0.59 -14.79
CA LEU A 249 -13.12 -0.85 -14.58
C LEU A 249 -13.61 -1.29 -13.20
N PHE A 250 -13.86 -0.35 -12.29
CA PHE A 250 -14.21 -0.62 -10.90
C PHE A 250 -15.65 -0.22 -10.57
N ASP A 251 -16.37 -1.11 -9.89
CA ASP A 251 -17.66 -0.81 -9.29
C ASP A 251 -17.46 -0.52 -7.79
N PRO A 252 -17.85 0.66 -7.27
CA PRO A 252 -17.70 0.99 -5.86
C PRO A 252 -18.49 0.07 -4.90
N ASN A 253 -19.46 -0.68 -5.42
CA ASN A 253 -20.22 -1.66 -4.64
C ASN A 253 -19.57 -3.06 -4.64
N ASP A 254 -18.61 -3.30 -5.52
CA ASP A 254 -17.89 -4.58 -5.58
C ASP A 254 -16.90 -4.68 -4.41
N LYS A 255 -17.14 -5.65 -3.54
CA LYS A 255 -16.25 -5.93 -2.40
C LYS A 255 -15.14 -6.92 -2.72
N GLN A 256 -15.17 -7.52 -3.89
CA GLN A 256 -14.15 -8.47 -4.34
C GLN A 256 -13.01 -7.79 -5.06
N ILE A 257 -13.30 -6.74 -5.84
CA ILE A 257 -12.31 -6.01 -6.64
C ILE A 257 -12.26 -4.56 -6.17
N THR A 258 -11.13 -4.17 -5.64
CA THR A 258 -10.87 -2.83 -5.10
C THR A 258 -9.61 -2.23 -5.73
N ALA A 259 -9.43 -0.93 -5.56
CA ALA A 259 -8.26 -0.22 -6.06
C ALA A 259 -7.86 0.91 -5.11
N GLU A 260 -6.62 1.35 -5.20
CA GLU A 260 -6.08 2.50 -4.48
C GLU A 260 -5.48 3.53 -5.43
N ALA A 261 -5.43 4.79 -5.01
CA ALA A 261 -4.64 5.84 -5.63
C ALA A 261 -3.64 6.39 -4.63
N CYS A 262 -2.36 6.46 -5.00
CA CYS A 262 -1.34 7.09 -4.18
C CYS A 262 -1.38 8.61 -4.31
N LEU A 263 -0.99 9.30 -3.24
CA LEU A 263 -0.98 10.77 -3.19
C LEU A 263 -0.30 11.45 -4.40
N PRO A 264 0.87 10.97 -4.90
CA PRO A 264 1.48 11.55 -6.09
C PRO A 264 0.56 11.57 -7.33
N HIS A 265 -0.24 10.50 -7.53
CA HIS A 265 -1.15 10.38 -8.68
C HIS A 265 -2.39 11.30 -8.56
N LEU A 266 -2.70 11.77 -7.35
CA LEU A 266 -3.76 12.75 -7.10
C LEU A 266 -3.27 14.19 -7.23
N MET A 267 -1.95 14.43 -7.06
CA MET A 267 -1.36 15.77 -7.01
C MET A 267 -0.67 16.21 -8.30
N PHE A 268 -0.15 15.27 -9.09
CA PHE A 268 0.67 15.54 -10.27
C PHE A 268 0.06 14.93 -11.52
N ALA A 269 0.27 15.61 -12.64
CA ALA A 269 -0.15 15.19 -13.96
C ALA A 269 1.03 15.22 -14.96
N ASN A 270 0.78 14.79 -16.20
CA ASN A 270 1.81 14.72 -17.24
C ASN A 270 2.52 16.06 -17.48
N GLU A 271 1.79 17.16 -17.39
CA GLU A 271 2.29 18.52 -17.62
C GLU A 271 3.34 18.94 -16.59
N ASP A 272 3.28 18.37 -15.40
CA ASP A 272 4.23 18.68 -14.33
C ASP A 272 5.65 18.16 -14.60
N TYR A 273 5.82 17.20 -15.51
CA TYR A 273 7.15 16.70 -15.89
C TYR A 273 8.04 17.79 -16.51
N GLU A 274 7.45 18.80 -17.20
CA GLU A 274 8.20 19.93 -17.73
C GLU A 274 8.86 20.75 -16.62
N ARG A 275 8.16 20.95 -15.51
CA ARG A 275 8.58 21.79 -14.39
C ARG A 275 9.38 21.02 -13.33
N LEU A 276 8.96 19.78 -13.01
CA LEU A 276 9.48 19.02 -11.89
C LEU A 276 10.46 17.90 -12.31
N GLY A 277 10.41 17.49 -13.57
CA GLY A 277 11.32 16.48 -14.12
C GLY A 277 11.24 15.14 -13.37
N ALA A 278 12.39 14.57 -13.06
CA ALA A 278 12.50 13.26 -12.39
C ALA A 278 11.96 13.24 -10.93
N ARG A 279 11.67 14.40 -10.33
CA ARG A 279 11.16 14.48 -8.96
C ARG A 279 9.78 13.86 -8.79
N ILE A 280 8.98 13.84 -9.87
CA ILE A 280 7.63 13.26 -9.87
C ILE A 280 7.56 11.92 -10.59
N LYS A 281 8.70 11.38 -11.03
CA LYS A 281 8.71 10.10 -11.74
C LYS A 281 8.23 8.99 -10.81
N CYS A 282 7.03 8.50 -11.10
CA CYS A 282 6.41 7.37 -10.44
C CYS A 282 5.86 6.41 -11.51
N ASN A 283 5.75 5.16 -11.19
CA ASN A 283 5.16 4.15 -12.07
C ASN A 283 3.72 3.92 -11.69
#